data_274ca94dfb93844769a2e668e16488ce
#
_entry.id   274ca94dfb93844769a2e668e16488ce
#
_cell.length_a   1.000
_cell.length_b   1.000
_cell.length_c   1.000
_cell.angle_alpha   90.00
_cell.angle_beta   90.00
_cell.angle_gamma   90.00
#
_symmetry.space_group_name_H-M   'P 1'
#
loop_
_entity.id
_entity.type
_entity.pdbx_description
1 polymer ?
#
loop_
_entity_poly.entity_id
_entity_poly.type
_entity_poly.pdbx_seq_one_letter_code
_entity_poly.pdbx_strand_id
1 'polypeptide(L)'
;MKTINTRRSIRKYTDAPVSEKLLRRLLSEAERTQTMRNLQLYSVVVTRSEEQKRRLAPAHYNQPMVEEAPVVLTFCADYRRTTLWAKNRNADPGYDNMLSFQNAATDALLFCQTFCNLAEEEGLGCCFLGTTVYMPQMIIDVLQLPELVVPVATITLGWPDEQPALTDRLPLDAIMHEETYADYTPERIDRFYAEKEALEENREFVRLNGKQTLAQVYTDCRYTRKDNEAMSAGLLEVLKKQGFLR
;
A
#
# COMPACT_ATOMS: atom_id res chain seq x y z
N MET A 1 -20.16 -6.96 5.47
CA MET A 1 -19.34 -5.91 4.80
C MET A 1 -20.18 -5.11 3.80
N LYS A 2 -20.91 -4.11 4.29
CA LYS A 2 -21.66 -3.19 3.39
C LYS A 2 -20.76 -2.09 2.81
N THR A 3 -19.63 -1.83 3.44
CA THR A 3 -18.71 -0.72 3.11
C THR A 3 -17.86 -0.93 1.87
N ILE A 4 -17.59 -2.18 1.47
CA ILE A 4 -16.69 -2.46 0.36
C ILE A 4 -17.17 -1.89 -1.00
N ASN A 5 -18.49 -1.89 -1.22
CA ASN A 5 -19.09 -1.34 -2.45
C ASN A 5 -19.13 0.20 -2.47
N THR A 6 -18.92 0.82 -1.32
CA THR A 6 -18.94 2.29 -1.17
C THR A 6 -17.58 2.82 -0.73
N ARG A 7 -16.54 1.99 -0.74
CA ARG A 7 -15.18 2.34 -0.31
C ARG A 7 -14.60 3.48 -1.14
N ARG A 8 -14.06 4.45 -0.44
CA ARG A 8 -13.38 5.61 -1.02
C ARG A 8 -12.01 5.82 -0.37
N SER A 9 -11.06 6.36 -1.11
CA SER A 9 -9.82 6.84 -0.50
C SER A 9 -10.09 8.19 0.15
N ILE A 10 -9.95 8.27 1.46
CA ILE A 10 -10.15 9.49 2.25
C ILE A 10 -8.80 10.14 2.52
N ARG A 11 -8.67 11.42 2.17
CA ARG A 11 -7.42 12.20 2.29
C ARG A 11 -7.57 13.42 3.18
N LYS A 12 -8.81 13.77 3.57
CA LYS A 12 -9.09 14.85 4.52
C LYS A 12 -9.77 14.26 5.75
N TYR A 13 -9.30 14.66 6.89
CA TYR A 13 -9.73 14.13 8.17
C TYR A 13 -10.12 15.25 9.11
N THR A 14 -11.05 14.96 10.01
CA THR A 14 -11.35 15.82 11.14
C THR A 14 -10.23 15.77 12.18
N ASP A 15 -10.21 16.74 13.10
CA ASP A 15 -9.27 16.76 14.22
C ASP A 15 -9.59 15.71 15.31
N ALA A 16 -10.68 14.95 15.15
CA ALA A 16 -11.09 13.95 16.12
C ALA A 16 -10.05 12.81 16.22
N PRO A 17 -9.55 12.52 17.42
CA PRO A 17 -8.52 11.51 17.57
C PRO A 17 -9.06 10.09 17.33
N VAL A 18 -8.25 9.24 16.73
CA VAL A 18 -8.47 7.79 16.71
C VAL A 18 -7.92 7.24 18.03
N SER A 19 -8.80 6.79 18.92
CA SER A 19 -8.40 6.32 20.25
C SER A 19 -7.47 5.09 20.15
N GLU A 20 -6.55 4.97 21.11
CA GLU A 20 -5.66 3.79 21.15
C GLU A 20 -6.46 2.49 21.34
N LYS A 21 -7.51 2.53 22.16
CA LYS A 21 -8.39 1.37 22.38
C LYS A 21 -9.04 0.89 21.07
N LEU A 22 -9.55 1.81 20.25
CA LEU A 22 -10.15 1.50 18.96
C LEU A 22 -9.10 0.92 18.02
N LEU A 23 -7.94 1.59 17.88
CA LEU A 23 -6.89 1.13 16.99
C LEU A 23 -6.38 -0.26 17.36
N ARG A 24 -6.13 -0.52 18.66
CA ARG A 24 -5.69 -1.85 19.13
C ARG A 24 -6.75 -2.92 18.86
N ARG A 25 -8.01 -2.63 19.05
CA ARG A 25 -9.10 -3.57 18.73
C ARG A 25 -9.10 -3.92 17.24
N LEU A 26 -9.06 -2.91 16.36
CA LEU A 26 -9.05 -3.12 14.91
C LEU A 26 -7.81 -3.91 14.43
N LEU A 27 -6.64 -3.60 14.98
CA LEU A 27 -5.43 -4.36 14.67
C LEU A 27 -5.54 -5.82 15.14
N SER A 28 -6.08 -6.06 16.34
CA SER A 28 -6.25 -7.42 16.86
C SER A 28 -7.29 -8.22 16.07
N GLU A 29 -8.38 -7.60 15.65
CA GLU A 29 -9.38 -8.23 14.78
C GLU A 29 -8.77 -8.55 13.40
N ALA A 30 -7.95 -7.66 12.84
CA ALA A 30 -7.26 -7.86 11.58
C ALA A 30 -6.24 -9.02 11.62
N GLU A 31 -5.69 -9.36 12.79
CA GLU A 31 -4.79 -10.53 12.96
C GLU A 31 -5.44 -11.86 12.53
N ARG A 32 -6.77 -11.89 12.38
CA ARG A 32 -7.50 -13.08 11.88
C ARG A 32 -7.41 -13.27 10.36
N THR A 33 -6.70 -12.37 9.66
CA THR A 33 -6.39 -12.54 8.24
C THR A 33 -5.54 -13.80 7.97
N GLN A 34 -5.54 -14.26 6.72
CA GLN A 34 -4.70 -15.37 6.30
C GLN A 34 -3.22 -14.98 6.39
N THR A 35 -2.38 -15.91 6.83
CA THR A 35 -0.93 -15.74 6.88
C THR A 35 -0.20 -17.00 6.45
N MET A 36 1.01 -16.83 5.95
CA MET A 36 1.87 -17.95 5.60
C MET A 36 2.23 -18.78 6.84
N ARG A 37 1.77 -20.05 6.86
CA ARG A 37 2.05 -21.03 7.95
C ARG A 37 1.71 -20.53 9.36
N ASN A 38 0.80 -19.58 9.49
CA ASN A 38 0.46 -18.93 10.76
C ASN A 38 1.67 -18.27 11.48
N LEU A 39 2.66 -17.79 10.71
CA LEU A 39 3.85 -17.13 11.26
C LEU A 39 3.66 -15.62 11.48
N GLN A 40 2.60 -15.03 10.91
CA GLN A 40 2.32 -13.59 10.96
C GLN A 40 3.56 -12.76 10.62
N LEU A 41 4.01 -12.89 9.37
CA LEU A 41 5.28 -12.33 8.86
C LEU A 41 5.21 -10.82 8.59
N TYR A 42 4.58 -10.10 9.48
CA TYR A 42 4.38 -8.65 9.38
C TYR A 42 4.57 -7.94 10.71
N SER A 43 4.85 -6.66 10.61
CA SER A 43 4.81 -5.70 11.72
C SER A 43 4.13 -4.41 11.27
N VAL A 44 3.58 -3.66 12.22
CA VAL A 44 2.96 -2.36 11.96
C VAL A 44 3.61 -1.31 12.86
N VAL A 45 4.10 -0.23 12.25
CA VAL A 45 4.55 0.95 12.98
C VAL A 45 3.43 1.99 12.98
N VAL A 46 3.01 2.39 14.19
CA VAL A 46 1.98 3.40 14.41
C VAL A 46 2.64 4.74 14.64
N THR A 47 2.41 5.70 13.75
CA THR A 47 2.93 7.07 13.86
C THR A 47 1.80 8.05 14.17
N ARG A 48 1.91 8.77 15.29
CA ARG A 48 0.92 9.75 15.76
C ARG A 48 1.52 11.15 15.97
N SER A 49 2.80 11.23 16.37
CA SER A 49 3.41 12.52 16.65
C SER A 49 3.60 13.34 15.37
N GLU A 50 3.30 14.63 15.44
CA GLU A 50 3.48 15.56 14.32
C GLU A 50 4.93 15.60 13.82
N GLU A 51 5.89 15.54 14.72
CA GLU A 51 7.31 15.49 14.37
C GLU A 51 7.63 14.27 13.49
N GLN A 52 7.18 13.08 13.91
CA GLN A 52 7.47 11.85 13.16
C GLN A 52 6.72 11.81 11.82
N LYS A 53 5.49 12.32 11.76
CA LYS A 53 4.73 12.46 10.51
C LYS A 53 5.44 13.40 9.54
N ARG A 54 5.93 14.55 10.00
CA ARG A 54 6.74 15.48 9.18
C ARG A 54 8.02 14.84 8.66
N ARG A 55 8.66 13.98 9.43
CA ARG A 55 9.84 13.22 8.98
C ARG A 55 9.51 12.16 7.94
N LEU A 56 8.31 11.58 7.98
CA LEU A 56 7.82 10.62 6.99
C LEU A 56 7.33 11.28 5.70
N ALA A 57 6.81 12.49 5.76
CA ALA A 57 6.17 13.17 4.63
C ALA A 57 7.03 13.19 3.34
N PRO A 58 8.36 13.45 3.38
CA PRO A 58 9.20 13.42 2.17
C PRO A 58 9.21 12.06 1.47
N ALA A 59 9.15 10.94 2.19
CA ALA A 59 9.06 9.60 1.62
C ALA A 59 7.75 9.36 0.85
N HIS A 60 6.76 10.21 1.08
CA HIS A 60 5.47 10.21 0.42
C HIS A 60 5.23 11.46 -0.43
N TYR A 61 6.30 12.05 -0.98
CA TYR A 61 6.26 13.26 -1.82
C TYR A 61 5.55 14.46 -1.16
N ASN A 62 5.64 14.59 0.16
CA ASN A 62 4.99 15.63 0.97
C ASN A 62 3.48 15.72 0.71
N GLN A 63 2.81 14.58 0.51
CA GLN A 63 1.36 14.55 0.39
C GLN A 63 0.72 15.02 1.71
N PRO A 64 -0.15 16.06 1.71
CA PRO A 64 -0.65 16.70 2.92
C PRO A 64 -1.27 15.74 3.94
N MET A 65 -1.99 14.73 3.47
CA MET A 65 -2.65 13.77 4.36
C MET A 65 -1.67 12.97 5.24
N VAL A 66 -0.37 12.95 4.93
CA VAL A 66 0.62 12.25 5.78
C VAL A 66 0.84 13.02 7.08
N GLU A 67 0.85 14.35 7.03
CA GLU A 67 0.99 15.20 8.20
C GLU A 67 -0.35 15.46 8.90
N GLU A 68 -1.42 15.62 8.13
CA GLU A 68 -2.75 15.99 8.62
C GLU A 68 -3.51 14.84 9.28
N ALA A 69 -3.29 13.58 8.84
CA ALA A 69 -4.03 12.46 9.40
C ALA A 69 -3.76 12.26 10.91
N PRO A 70 -4.78 11.92 11.71
CA PRO A 70 -4.60 11.56 13.12
C PRO A 70 -3.61 10.43 13.35
N VAL A 71 -3.53 9.47 12.42
CA VAL A 71 -2.65 8.31 12.50
C VAL A 71 -2.11 7.95 11.13
N VAL A 72 -0.83 7.62 11.07
CA VAL A 72 -0.18 6.96 9.92
C VAL A 72 0.26 5.57 10.35
N LEU A 73 -0.10 4.55 9.56
CA LEU A 73 0.28 3.16 9.81
C LEU A 73 1.19 2.68 8.69
N THR A 74 2.38 2.22 9.04
CA THR A 74 3.31 1.61 8.09
C THR A 74 3.36 0.11 8.34
N PHE A 75 2.91 -0.67 7.35
CA PHE A 75 2.92 -2.13 7.36
C PHE A 75 4.20 -2.62 6.72
N CYS A 76 4.89 -3.50 7.44
CA CYS A 76 6.20 -4.00 7.04
C CYS A 76 6.16 -5.51 6.83
N ALA A 77 6.80 -5.99 5.76
CA ALA A 77 7.25 -7.36 5.64
C ALA A 77 8.30 -7.61 6.73
N ASP A 78 8.10 -8.58 7.62
CA ASP A 78 8.93 -8.81 8.80
C ASP A 78 9.24 -10.30 8.98
N TYR A 79 10.46 -10.67 8.62
CA TYR A 79 11.03 -11.99 8.97
C TYR A 79 11.98 -11.93 10.17
N ARG A 80 12.28 -10.74 10.71
CA ARG A 80 13.19 -10.59 11.84
C ARG A 80 12.72 -11.34 13.07
N ARG A 81 11.47 -11.14 13.47
CA ARG A 81 10.89 -11.79 14.66
C ARG A 81 10.99 -13.32 14.58
N THR A 82 10.60 -13.89 13.44
CA THR A 82 10.65 -15.34 13.19
C THR A 82 12.09 -15.85 13.15
N THR A 83 13.01 -15.10 12.54
CA THR A 83 14.45 -15.42 12.51
C THR A 83 15.05 -15.44 13.93
N LEU A 84 14.74 -14.43 14.74
CA LEU A 84 15.21 -14.38 16.12
C LEU A 84 14.62 -15.50 16.97
N TRP A 85 13.34 -15.79 16.79
CA TRP A 85 12.70 -16.93 17.45
C TRP A 85 13.36 -18.26 17.09
N ALA A 86 13.64 -18.51 15.81
CA ALA A 86 14.33 -19.71 15.36
C ALA A 86 15.74 -19.85 15.97
N LYS A 87 16.54 -18.77 15.91
CA LYS A 87 17.88 -18.74 16.50
C LYS A 87 17.86 -19.02 18.02
N ASN A 88 16.89 -18.45 18.74
CA ASN A 88 16.69 -18.70 20.18
C ASN A 88 16.25 -20.14 20.51
N ARG A 89 15.98 -20.96 19.51
CA ARG A 89 15.63 -22.40 19.62
C ARG A 89 16.66 -23.29 18.93
N ASN A 90 17.87 -22.77 18.68
CA ASN A 90 18.96 -23.47 18.01
C ASN A 90 18.58 -24.01 16.63
N ALA A 91 17.66 -23.34 15.94
CA ALA A 91 17.32 -23.63 14.58
C ALA A 91 18.12 -22.73 13.60
N ASP A 92 18.32 -23.22 12.39
CA ASP A 92 19.03 -22.50 11.33
C ASP A 92 18.01 -21.88 10.34
N PRO A 93 17.68 -20.58 10.48
CA PRO A 93 16.70 -19.94 9.62
C PRO A 93 17.32 -19.49 8.29
N GLY A 94 16.74 -19.95 7.17
CA GLY A 94 17.08 -19.52 5.81
C GLY A 94 16.08 -18.52 5.24
N TYR A 95 15.80 -17.42 5.98
CA TYR A 95 14.76 -16.45 5.63
C TYR A 95 15.30 -15.13 5.02
N ASP A 96 16.49 -15.17 4.44
CA ASP A 96 17.24 -14.05 3.91
C ASP A 96 17.26 -14.01 2.36
N ASN A 97 16.16 -14.37 1.75
CA ASN A 97 16.01 -14.48 0.30
C ASN A 97 14.71 -13.84 -0.23
N MET A 98 14.62 -13.70 -1.56
CA MET A 98 13.50 -13.08 -2.24
C MET A 98 12.16 -13.76 -1.94
N LEU A 99 12.13 -15.10 -1.85
CA LEU A 99 10.90 -15.83 -1.54
C LEU A 99 10.38 -15.47 -0.14
N SER A 100 11.29 -15.32 0.83
CA SER A 100 10.93 -14.90 2.19
C SER A 100 10.37 -13.48 2.19
N PHE A 101 11.00 -12.54 1.48
CA PHE A 101 10.44 -11.19 1.33
C PHE A 101 9.03 -11.23 0.71
N GLN A 102 8.83 -11.98 -0.38
CA GLN A 102 7.53 -12.09 -1.05
C GLN A 102 6.44 -12.64 -0.12
N ASN A 103 6.75 -13.68 0.65
CA ASN A 103 5.82 -14.26 1.62
C ASN A 103 5.43 -13.24 2.70
N ALA A 104 6.41 -12.54 3.27
CA ALA A 104 6.17 -11.54 4.29
C ALA A 104 5.42 -10.30 3.75
N ALA A 105 5.72 -9.87 2.53
CA ALA A 105 5.00 -8.80 1.85
C ALA A 105 3.53 -9.16 1.60
N THR A 106 3.27 -10.42 1.18
CA THR A 106 1.90 -10.93 1.02
C THR A 106 1.13 -10.89 2.33
N ASP A 107 1.70 -11.41 3.41
CA ASP A 107 1.07 -11.40 4.75
C ASP A 107 0.76 -9.96 5.20
N ALA A 108 1.71 -9.04 5.04
CA ALA A 108 1.56 -7.64 5.43
C ALA A 108 0.47 -6.92 4.62
N LEU A 109 0.35 -7.18 3.30
CA LEU A 109 -0.67 -6.58 2.44
C LEU A 109 -2.07 -7.12 2.74
N LEU A 110 -2.21 -8.44 2.99
CA LEU A 110 -3.47 -9.04 3.42
C LEU A 110 -3.93 -8.46 4.76
N PHE A 111 -3.01 -8.33 5.72
CA PHE A 111 -3.29 -7.72 7.01
C PHE A 111 -3.70 -6.24 6.88
N CYS A 112 -2.98 -5.47 6.07
CA CYS A 112 -3.31 -4.06 5.78
C CYS A 112 -4.72 -3.93 5.20
N GLN A 113 -5.08 -4.74 4.20
CA GLN A 113 -6.41 -4.68 3.57
C GLN A 113 -7.52 -5.09 4.53
N THR A 114 -7.30 -6.14 5.33
CA THR A 114 -8.26 -6.57 6.37
C THR A 114 -8.48 -5.45 7.38
N PHE A 115 -7.40 -4.81 7.85
CA PHE A 115 -7.48 -3.66 8.74
C PHE A 115 -8.26 -2.49 8.13
N CYS A 116 -8.00 -2.15 6.87
CA CYS A 116 -8.73 -1.07 6.18
C CYS A 116 -10.24 -1.36 6.14
N ASN A 117 -10.63 -2.59 5.82
CA ASN A 117 -12.04 -2.98 5.77
C ASN A 117 -12.72 -2.82 7.14
N LEU A 118 -12.06 -3.26 8.22
CA LEU A 118 -12.57 -3.12 9.58
C LEU A 118 -12.64 -1.65 10.01
N ALA A 119 -11.63 -0.85 9.67
CA ALA A 119 -11.61 0.58 9.97
C ALA A 119 -12.76 1.33 9.27
N GLU A 120 -13.02 1.01 8.00
CA GLU A 120 -14.13 1.59 7.23
C GLU A 120 -15.50 1.16 7.77
N GLU A 121 -15.64 -0.06 8.31
CA GLU A 121 -16.87 -0.52 8.99
C GLU A 121 -17.16 0.25 10.27
N GLU A 122 -16.12 0.74 10.96
CA GLU A 122 -16.22 1.63 12.12
C GLU A 122 -16.46 3.11 11.75
N GLY A 123 -16.52 3.44 10.47
CA GLY A 123 -16.70 4.79 9.97
C GLY A 123 -15.41 5.60 9.84
N LEU A 124 -14.25 4.99 10.03
CA LEU A 124 -12.96 5.62 9.73
C LEU A 124 -12.71 5.67 8.22
N GLY A 125 -11.91 6.63 7.79
CA GLY A 125 -11.42 6.74 6.42
C GLY A 125 -9.95 6.37 6.32
N CYS A 126 -9.58 5.74 5.20
CA CYS A 126 -8.20 5.34 4.91
C CYS A 126 -7.76 5.85 3.55
N CYS A 127 -6.47 6.20 3.42
CA CYS A 127 -5.80 6.37 2.14
C CYS A 127 -4.55 5.50 2.09
N PHE A 128 -4.51 4.56 1.14
CA PHE A 128 -3.32 3.76 0.86
C PHE A 128 -2.32 4.58 0.05
N LEU A 129 -1.06 4.61 0.50
CA LEU A 129 0.03 5.36 -0.10
C LEU A 129 0.93 4.42 -0.92
N GLY A 130 0.73 4.37 -2.24
CA GLY A 130 1.56 3.58 -3.16
C GLY A 130 3.03 4.01 -3.18
N THR A 131 3.34 5.21 -2.71
CA THR A 131 4.69 5.78 -2.60
C THR A 131 5.60 5.05 -1.63
N THR A 132 5.06 4.18 -0.76
CA THR A 132 5.82 3.41 0.24
C THR A 132 6.98 2.63 -0.40
N VAL A 133 6.74 1.99 -1.54
CA VAL A 133 7.75 1.19 -2.23
C VAL A 133 8.63 2.00 -3.19
N TYR A 134 8.39 3.31 -3.34
CA TYR A 134 9.19 4.18 -4.19
C TYR A 134 10.41 4.75 -3.45
N MET A 135 10.24 5.02 -2.15
CA MET A 135 11.29 5.58 -1.30
C MET A 135 11.45 4.80 0.02
N PRO A 136 11.55 3.45 -0.03
CA PRO A 136 11.52 2.62 1.17
C PRO A 136 12.70 2.89 2.10
N GLN A 137 13.89 3.28 1.58
CA GLN A 137 15.04 3.61 2.42
C GLN A 137 14.75 4.77 3.37
N MET A 138 14.08 5.84 2.90
CA MET A 138 13.73 6.96 3.77
C MET A 138 12.80 6.55 4.91
N ILE A 139 11.83 5.67 4.63
CA ILE A 139 10.92 5.14 5.65
C ILE A 139 11.69 4.29 6.66
N ILE A 140 12.59 3.43 6.20
CA ILE A 140 13.46 2.60 7.04
C ILE A 140 14.27 3.48 7.99
N ASP A 141 14.91 4.54 7.48
CA ASP A 141 15.75 5.43 8.26
C ASP A 141 14.92 6.21 9.31
N VAL A 142 13.76 6.74 8.91
CA VAL A 142 12.86 7.48 9.81
C VAL A 142 12.27 6.59 10.89
N LEU A 143 11.84 5.37 10.55
CA LEU A 143 11.22 4.43 11.48
C LEU A 143 12.22 3.49 12.16
N GLN A 144 13.52 3.60 11.83
CA GLN A 144 14.59 2.77 12.38
C GLN A 144 14.31 1.27 12.21
N LEU A 145 13.86 0.87 11.01
CA LEU A 145 13.53 -0.51 10.72
C LEU A 145 14.82 -1.35 10.63
N PRO A 146 14.91 -2.46 11.40
CA PRO A 146 16.10 -3.30 11.40
C PRO A 146 16.17 -4.22 10.18
N GLU A 147 17.29 -4.97 10.04
CA GLU A 147 17.41 -6.03 9.02
C GLU A 147 16.21 -6.98 9.05
N LEU A 148 15.84 -7.51 7.89
CA LEU A 148 14.69 -8.38 7.61
C LEU A 148 13.32 -7.73 7.88
N VAL A 149 13.28 -6.39 7.90
CA VAL A 149 12.03 -5.61 7.99
C VAL A 149 12.02 -4.56 6.88
N VAL A 150 11.02 -4.63 5.97
CA VAL A 150 10.89 -3.71 4.82
C VAL A 150 9.47 -3.16 4.77
N PRO A 151 9.26 -1.83 4.64
CA PRO A 151 7.92 -1.26 4.52
C PRO A 151 7.32 -1.62 3.15
N VAL A 152 6.09 -2.11 3.13
CA VAL A 152 5.39 -2.52 1.90
C VAL A 152 4.08 -1.77 1.65
N ALA A 153 3.48 -1.22 2.70
CA ALA A 153 2.30 -0.39 2.60
C ALA A 153 2.31 0.67 3.70
N THR A 154 1.82 1.87 3.38
CA THR A 154 1.51 2.91 4.38
C THR A 154 0.09 3.37 4.14
N ILE A 155 -0.67 3.56 5.20
CA ILE A 155 -1.99 4.19 5.14
C ILE A 155 -2.05 5.39 6.08
N THR A 156 -2.81 6.39 5.68
CA THR A 156 -3.30 7.43 6.59
C THR A 156 -4.68 7.03 7.09
N LEU A 157 -5.01 7.34 8.33
CA LEU A 157 -6.22 6.90 9.02
C LEU A 157 -6.79 8.01 9.89
N GLY A 158 -8.10 8.25 9.80
CA GLY A 158 -8.81 9.24 10.62
C GLY A 158 -10.31 9.22 10.36
N TRP A 159 -11.02 10.09 11.05
CA TRP A 159 -12.44 10.32 10.80
C TRP A 159 -12.60 11.19 9.55
N PRO A 160 -13.39 10.78 8.55
CA PRO A 160 -13.48 11.49 7.27
C PRO A 160 -14.04 12.93 7.44
N ASP A 161 -13.40 13.88 6.77
CA ASP A 161 -13.90 15.26 6.58
C ASP A 161 -14.17 15.54 5.08
N GLU A 162 -14.39 14.51 4.30
CA GLU A 162 -14.75 14.58 2.89
C GLU A 162 -15.57 13.37 2.47
N GLN A 163 -16.29 13.52 1.36
CA GLN A 163 -17.00 12.42 0.70
C GLN A 163 -16.72 12.46 -0.81
N PRO A 164 -15.54 12.02 -1.26
CA PRO A 164 -15.19 12.03 -2.67
C PRO A 164 -16.11 11.09 -3.48
N ALA A 165 -16.18 11.29 -4.79
CA ALA A 165 -16.90 10.39 -5.68
C ALA A 165 -16.30 8.97 -5.65
N LEU A 166 -17.08 7.97 -6.00
CA LEU A 166 -16.57 6.62 -6.24
C LEU A 166 -15.69 6.63 -7.49
N THR A 167 -14.51 6.06 -7.36
CA THR A 167 -13.65 5.83 -8.52
C THR A 167 -14.18 4.69 -9.39
N ASP A 168 -14.03 4.81 -10.69
CA ASP A 168 -14.37 3.76 -11.66
C ASP A 168 -13.59 2.47 -11.42
N ARG A 169 -14.06 1.40 -12.01
CA ARG A 169 -13.39 0.11 -12.11
C ARG A 169 -13.53 -0.40 -13.54
N LEU A 170 -12.54 -1.15 -13.99
CA LEU A 170 -12.67 -1.92 -15.21
C LEU A 170 -13.78 -2.98 -15.05
N PRO A 171 -14.47 -3.39 -16.15
CA PRO A 171 -15.44 -4.47 -16.08
C PRO A 171 -14.80 -5.77 -15.61
N LEU A 172 -15.58 -6.64 -14.98
CA LEU A 172 -15.06 -7.90 -14.40
C LEU A 172 -14.33 -8.76 -15.45
N ASP A 173 -14.84 -8.79 -16.69
CA ASP A 173 -14.24 -9.54 -17.80
C ASP A 173 -12.83 -9.07 -18.18
N ALA A 174 -12.41 -7.89 -17.72
CA ALA A 174 -11.05 -7.40 -17.91
C ALA A 174 -10.03 -8.03 -16.94
N ILE A 175 -10.50 -8.68 -15.88
CA ILE A 175 -9.62 -9.24 -14.84
C ILE A 175 -9.92 -10.72 -14.53
N MET A 176 -11.06 -11.24 -14.95
CA MET A 176 -11.47 -12.61 -14.73
C MET A 176 -11.19 -13.46 -15.98
N HIS A 177 -10.49 -14.55 -15.79
CA HIS A 177 -10.22 -15.55 -16.81
C HIS A 177 -10.71 -16.92 -16.30
N GLU A 178 -11.39 -17.69 -17.13
CA GLU A 178 -11.84 -19.02 -16.78
C GLU A 178 -10.82 -20.06 -17.23
N GLU A 179 -10.51 -21.00 -16.34
CA GLU A 179 -9.57 -22.12 -16.54
C GLU A 179 -8.14 -21.70 -16.92
N THR A 180 -7.96 -20.85 -17.93
CA THR A 180 -6.66 -20.40 -18.43
C THR A 180 -6.66 -18.91 -18.72
N TYR A 181 -5.49 -18.29 -18.65
CA TYR A 181 -5.31 -16.89 -19.02
C TYR A 181 -5.57 -16.69 -20.52
N ALA A 182 -6.56 -15.85 -20.84
CA ALA A 182 -6.85 -15.44 -22.20
C ALA A 182 -6.24 -14.07 -22.49
N ASP A 183 -5.30 -14.00 -23.43
CA ASP A 183 -4.61 -12.75 -23.76
C ASP A 183 -5.55 -11.68 -24.33
N TYR A 184 -5.09 -10.45 -24.31
CA TYR A 184 -5.87 -9.28 -24.74
C TYR A 184 -5.59 -8.95 -26.21
N THR A 185 -6.63 -8.99 -27.05
CA THR A 185 -6.58 -8.40 -28.38
C THR A 185 -6.80 -6.88 -28.30
N PRO A 186 -6.38 -6.10 -29.32
CA PRO A 186 -6.66 -4.66 -29.38
C PRO A 186 -8.14 -4.33 -29.13
N GLU A 187 -9.04 -5.07 -29.76
CA GLU A 187 -10.50 -4.85 -29.66
C GLU A 187 -11.04 -5.11 -28.24
N ARG A 188 -10.45 -6.09 -27.53
CA ARG A 188 -10.78 -6.35 -26.11
C ARG A 188 -10.30 -5.21 -25.23
N ILE A 189 -9.10 -4.71 -25.45
CA ILE A 189 -8.53 -3.58 -24.71
C ILE A 189 -9.39 -2.35 -24.93
N ASP A 190 -9.70 -1.99 -26.18
CA ASP A 190 -10.53 -0.84 -26.50
C ASP A 190 -11.89 -0.92 -25.79
N ARG A 191 -12.53 -2.08 -25.80
CA ARG A 191 -13.81 -2.30 -25.10
C ARG A 191 -13.69 -2.13 -23.60
N PHE A 192 -12.64 -2.65 -22.97
CA PHE A 192 -12.47 -2.61 -21.51
C PHE A 192 -12.15 -1.22 -20.98
N TYR A 193 -11.47 -0.39 -21.75
CA TYR A 193 -11.07 0.95 -21.35
C TYR A 193 -12.02 2.05 -21.85
N ALA A 194 -12.97 1.74 -22.75
CA ALA A 194 -13.85 2.73 -23.36
C ALA A 194 -14.59 3.61 -22.33
N GLU A 195 -15.21 3.01 -21.31
CA GLU A 195 -15.94 3.77 -20.28
C GLU A 195 -15.00 4.64 -19.46
N LYS A 196 -13.83 4.10 -19.07
CA LYS A 196 -12.81 4.83 -18.33
C LYS A 196 -12.30 6.05 -19.12
N GLU A 197 -11.98 5.89 -20.38
CA GLU A 197 -11.49 6.97 -21.25
C GLU A 197 -12.58 8.00 -21.56
N ALA A 198 -13.86 7.58 -21.54
CA ALA A 198 -15.01 8.46 -21.75
C ALA A 198 -15.35 9.34 -20.55
N LEU A 199 -14.83 9.07 -19.35
CA LEU A 199 -15.06 9.90 -18.18
C LEU A 199 -14.53 11.33 -18.41
N GLU A 200 -15.34 12.33 -18.08
CA GLU A 200 -14.98 13.74 -18.29
C GLU A 200 -13.69 14.11 -17.54
N GLU A 201 -13.53 13.64 -16.31
CA GLU A 201 -12.31 13.84 -15.52
C GLU A 201 -11.06 13.29 -16.22
N ASN A 202 -11.15 12.16 -16.92
CA ASN A 202 -10.05 11.55 -17.65
C ASN A 202 -9.75 12.29 -18.95
N ARG A 203 -10.77 12.77 -19.66
CA ARG A 203 -10.61 13.64 -20.84
C ARG A 203 -9.94 14.96 -20.47
N GLU A 204 -10.39 15.57 -19.38
CA GLU A 204 -9.77 16.79 -18.86
C GLU A 204 -8.32 16.52 -18.44
N PHE A 205 -8.05 15.38 -17.83
CA PHE A 205 -6.70 14.99 -17.43
C PHE A 205 -5.75 14.83 -18.65
N VAL A 206 -6.25 14.26 -19.75
CA VAL A 206 -5.53 14.20 -21.03
C VAL A 206 -5.23 15.61 -21.56
N ARG A 207 -6.23 16.49 -21.58
CA ARG A 207 -6.10 17.87 -22.07
C ARG A 207 -5.09 18.67 -21.24
N LEU A 208 -5.17 18.62 -19.92
CA LEU A 208 -4.28 19.36 -19.03
C LEU A 208 -2.81 18.90 -19.13
N ASN A 209 -2.57 17.65 -19.49
CA ASN A 209 -1.21 17.13 -19.68
C ASN A 209 -0.72 17.24 -21.14
N GLY A 210 -1.51 17.86 -22.05
CA GLY A 210 -1.12 18.03 -23.46
C GLY A 210 -0.90 16.71 -24.20
N LYS A 211 -1.62 15.65 -23.82
CA LYS A 211 -1.52 14.31 -24.41
C LYS A 211 -2.69 14.01 -25.33
N GLN A 212 -2.60 12.94 -26.10
CA GLN A 212 -3.66 12.49 -27.00
C GLN A 212 -4.55 11.42 -26.37
N THR A 213 -3.99 10.61 -25.48
CA THR A 213 -4.67 9.50 -24.82
C THR A 213 -4.41 9.47 -23.31
N LEU A 214 -5.30 8.85 -22.57
CA LEU A 214 -5.14 8.63 -21.13
C LEU A 214 -3.92 7.75 -20.83
N ALA A 215 -3.65 6.75 -21.65
CA ALA A 215 -2.48 5.89 -21.53
C ALA A 215 -1.17 6.70 -21.57
N GLN A 216 -1.06 7.68 -22.49
CA GLN A 216 0.10 8.57 -22.57
C GLN A 216 0.28 9.42 -21.30
N VAL A 217 -0.81 9.86 -20.67
CA VAL A 217 -0.68 10.59 -19.38
C VAL A 217 -0.04 9.71 -18.32
N TYR A 218 -0.40 8.43 -18.25
CA TYR A 218 0.23 7.50 -17.31
C TYR A 218 1.68 7.22 -17.66
N THR A 219 2.00 6.89 -18.91
CA THR A 219 3.34 6.46 -19.33
C THR A 219 4.36 7.58 -19.43
N ASP A 220 3.92 8.79 -19.80
CA ASP A 220 4.84 9.89 -20.12
C ASP A 220 4.92 10.94 -19.02
N CYS A 221 3.88 11.02 -18.13
CA CYS A 221 3.79 12.07 -17.13
C CYS A 221 3.78 11.56 -15.69
N ARG A 222 3.18 10.37 -15.43
CA ARG A 222 2.94 9.90 -14.06
C ARG A 222 3.83 8.74 -13.65
N TYR A 223 3.98 7.76 -14.52
CA TYR A 223 4.74 6.53 -14.28
C TYR A 223 5.70 6.31 -15.44
N THR A 224 6.64 7.25 -15.61
CA THR A 224 7.58 7.18 -16.73
C THR A 224 8.46 5.94 -16.62
N ARG A 225 8.89 5.41 -17.76
CA ARG A 225 9.84 4.29 -17.79
C ARG A 225 11.06 4.57 -16.93
N LYS A 226 11.65 5.76 -17.05
CA LYS A 226 12.84 6.19 -16.30
C LYS A 226 12.60 6.13 -14.79
N ASP A 227 11.47 6.67 -14.32
CA ASP A 227 11.16 6.70 -12.89
C ASP A 227 10.88 5.28 -12.37
N ASN A 228 10.14 4.46 -13.13
CA ASN A 228 9.88 3.08 -12.75
C ASN A 228 11.15 2.24 -12.65
N GLU A 229 12.08 2.38 -13.61
CA GLU A 229 13.37 1.69 -13.59
C GLU A 229 14.22 2.15 -12.39
N ALA A 230 14.26 3.45 -12.09
CA ALA A 230 14.99 3.99 -10.95
C ALA A 230 14.41 3.52 -9.61
N MET A 231 13.07 3.56 -9.45
CA MET A 231 12.39 3.08 -8.24
C MET A 231 12.59 1.59 -8.04
N SER A 232 12.52 0.80 -9.12
CA SER A 232 12.78 -0.65 -9.09
C SER A 232 14.21 -0.96 -8.63
N ALA A 233 15.20 -0.27 -9.20
CA ALA A 233 16.59 -0.42 -8.77
C ALA A 233 16.78 -0.04 -7.29
N GLY A 234 16.16 1.06 -6.85
CA GLY A 234 16.18 1.50 -5.46
C GLY A 234 15.60 0.47 -4.50
N LEU A 235 14.46 -0.12 -4.86
CA LEU A 235 13.85 -1.19 -4.05
C LEU A 235 14.75 -2.42 -3.96
N LEU A 236 15.38 -2.85 -5.06
CA LEU A 236 16.31 -3.97 -5.06
C LEU A 236 17.51 -3.72 -4.13
N GLU A 237 18.08 -2.51 -4.15
CA GLU A 237 19.17 -2.15 -3.24
C GLU A 237 18.71 -2.16 -1.77
N VAL A 238 17.51 -1.72 -1.49
CA VAL A 238 16.93 -1.80 -0.14
C VAL A 238 16.78 -3.26 0.30
N LEU A 239 16.27 -4.14 -0.55
CA LEU A 239 16.14 -5.56 -0.24
C LEU A 239 17.49 -6.21 0.07
N LYS A 240 18.55 -5.84 -0.68
CA LYS A 240 19.93 -6.29 -0.39
C LYS A 240 20.39 -5.78 0.98
N LYS A 241 20.28 -4.48 1.25
CA LYS A 241 20.68 -3.87 2.53
C LYS A 241 19.92 -4.46 3.72
N GLN A 242 18.64 -4.75 3.54
CA GLN A 242 17.80 -5.37 4.56
C GLN A 242 18.00 -6.89 4.67
N GLY A 243 18.88 -7.47 3.86
CA GLY A 243 19.30 -8.86 3.97
C GLY A 243 18.37 -9.88 3.30
N PHE A 244 17.46 -9.46 2.41
CA PHE A 244 16.58 -10.37 1.66
C PHE A 244 17.15 -10.85 0.31
N LEU A 245 18.31 -10.38 -0.10
CA LEU A 245 18.97 -10.78 -1.35
C LEU A 245 20.45 -11.11 -1.09
N ARG A 246 20.69 -12.01 -0.13
CA ARG A 246 22.03 -12.55 0.17
C ARG A 246 22.39 -13.70 -0.76
#